data_02fbd1a524f70c7f692f20e9d295d6ef
#
_entry.id   02fbd1a524f70c7f692f20e9d295d6ef
#
_cell.length_a   1.000
_cell.length_b   1.000
_cell.length_c   1.000
_cell.angle_alpha   90.00
_cell.angle_beta   90.00
_cell.angle_gamma   90.00
#
_symmetry.space_group_name_H-M   'P 1'
#
loop_
_entity.id
_entity.type
_entity.pdbx_description
1 polymer ?
#
loop_
_entity_poly.entity_id
_entity_poly.type
_entity_poly.pdbx_seq_one_letter_code
_entity_poly.pdbx_strand_id
1 'polypeptide(L)'
;MNDRPRRPRRVQLSTPGSSEKMMQKASESKADHVFLDLEDAVAPSQKRDARKKIIEGLKTLNWGKKTRCVRINDLTTEYAFEDIIEVVEGAGEHLDTIMMTKVMTPADVLFADKLLHQLEKKLQLKRRIGLEALIEEVEGMQNVDAIAKSTPRLECLVFGMGDFSASMGVTNKNVGSSDGYPGDVWHYARFRLVMACRAAGIDPVDGPFADFRNPDAYREECNRSMILGCVGKWAIHPSQIDVALEAYSPKPEDIARARKLEKAYAEAEAKGLGAINVDGVMVDVASIRILRNTVLNKADLYGM
;
A
#
# COMPACT_ATOMS: atom_id res chain seq x y z
N MET A 1 18.82 -1.24 -11.81
CA MET A 1 17.89 -1.95 -10.91
C MET A 1 17.27 -0.91 -9.97
N ASN A 2 15.95 -0.91 -9.81
CA ASN A 2 15.29 0.04 -8.92
C ASN A 2 15.67 -0.30 -7.48
N ASP A 3 16.36 0.62 -6.82
CA ASP A 3 16.81 0.49 -5.42
C ASP A 3 15.68 0.84 -4.43
N ARG A 4 14.46 0.37 -4.74
CA ARG A 4 13.29 0.57 -3.87
C ARG A 4 13.22 -0.54 -2.83
N PRO A 5 13.02 -0.19 -1.54
CA PRO A 5 12.81 -1.21 -0.51
C PRO A 5 11.55 -2.03 -0.82
N ARG A 6 11.62 -3.34 -0.62
CA ARG A 6 10.43 -4.20 -0.64
C ARG A 6 9.84 -4.22 0.76
N ARG A 7 8.61 -3.76 0.88
CA ARG A 7 7.92 -3.67 2.18
C ARG A 7 6.68 -4.56 2.20
N PRO A 8 6.41 -5.30 3.28
CA PRO A 8 5.12 -5.94 3.50
C PRO A 8 4.00 -4.89 3.56
N ARG A 9 2.92 -5.11 2.78
CA ARG A 9 1.77 -4.19 2.69
C ARG A 9 0.43 -4.91 2.64
N ARG A 10 0.35 -6.18 3.13
CA ARG A 10 -0.93 -6.92 3.12
C ARG A 10 -2.03 -6.16 3.83
N VAL A 11 -1.69 -5.50 4.93
CA VAL A 11 -2.60 -4.68 5.72
C VAL A 11 -1.96 -3.34 6.00
N GLN A 12 -2.59 -2.27 5.54
CA GLN A 12 -2.27 -0.89 5.91
C GLN A 12 -3.30 -0.40 6.93
N LEU A 13 -2.94 -0.37 8.20
CA LEU A 13 -3.82 0.04 9.30
C LEU A 13 -3.84 1.55 9.43
N SER A 14 -5.02 2.15 9.22
CA SER A 14 -5.26 3.57 9.49
C SER A 14 -5.32 3.83 11.00
N THR A 15 -4.59 4.85 11.45
CA THR A 15 -4.51 5.19 12.87
C THR A 15 -4.50 6.71 13.05
N PRO A 16 -5.52 7.31 13.69
CA PRO A 16 -5.56 8.75 13.93
C PRO A 16 -4.35 9.25 14.71
N GLY A 17 -3.61 10.22 14.14
CA GLY A 17 -2.43 10.82 14.77
C GLY A 17 -2.74 11.62 16.04
N SER A 18 -4.00 11.96 16.25
CA SER A 18 -4.46 12.64 17.46
C SER A 18 -4.59 11.72 18.69
N SER A 19 -4.51 10.39 18.52
CA SER A 19 -4.77 9.39 19.58
C SER A 19 -3.57 8.52 19.92
N GLU A 20 -2.82 8.87 20.97
CA GLU A 20 -1.70 8.08 21.49
C GLU A 20 -2.10 6.64 21.82
N LYS A 21 -3.30 6.46 22.42
CA LYS A 21 -3.85 5.14 22.75
C LYS A 21 -4.04 4.26 21.50
N MET A 22 -4.51 4.85 20.38
CA MET A 22 -4.69 4.10 19.14
C MET A 22 -3.34 3.80 18.50
N MET A 23 -2.38 4.71 18.54
CA MET A 23 -1.02 4.48 18.06
C MET A 23 -0.34 3.35 18.84
N GLN A 24 -0.48 3.31 20.17
CA GLN A 24 0.02 2.20 21.00
C GLN A 24 -0.58 0.86 20.54
N LYS A 25 -1.92 0.78 20.40
CA LYS A 25 -2.59 -0.44 19.92
C LYS A 25 -2.17 -0.84 18.50
N ALA A 26 -1.96 0.13 17.62
CA ALA A 26 -1.51 -0.12 16.26
C ALA A 26 -0.08 -0.68 16.25
N SER A 27 0.81 -0.19 17.11
CA SER A 27 2.17 -0.72 17.24
C SER A 27 2.20 -2.17 17.71
N GLU A 28 1.24 -2.60 18.53
CA GLU A 28 1.09 -3.96 19.04
C GLU A 28 0.32 -4.89 18.09
N SER A 29 -0.34 -4.36 17.06
CA SER A 29 -1.16 -5.12 16.12
C SER A 29 -0.32 -6.04 15.22
N LYS A 30 -0.99 -6.94 14.48
CA LYS A 30 -0.34 -7.80 13.46
C LYS A 30 -0.21 -7.12 12.09
N ALA A 31 -0.67 -5.88 11.90
CA ALA A 31 -0.59 -5.19 10.61
C ALA A 31 0.87 -5.06 10.15
N ASP A 32 1.11 -5.27 8.87
CA ASP A 32 2.45 -5.12 8.27
C ASP A 32 2.87 -3.64 8.18
N HIS A 33 1.90 -2.77 7.99
CA HIS A 33 2.06 -1.36 7.72
C HIS A 33 1.05 -0.58 8.56
N VAL A 34 1.51 0.47 9.21
CA VAL A 34 0.64 1.40 9.95
C VAL A 34 0.88 2.79 9.39
N PHE A 35 -0.18 3.48 8.99
CA PHE A 35 -0.08 4.89 8.70
C PHE A 35 -0.75 5.72 9.79
N LEU A 36 0.02 6.68 10.32
CA LEU A 36 -0.42 7.66 11.32
C LEU A 36 -0.99 8.84 10.56
N ASP A 37 -2.26 9.10 10.80
CA ASP A 37 -3.04 10.02 9.97
C ASP A 37 -3.02 11.44 10.51
N LEU A 38 -2.71 12.41 9.64
CA LEU A 38 -2.83 13.85 9.89
C LEU A 38 -3.98 14.48 9.09
N GLU A 39 -4.61 13.72 8.18
CA GLU A 39 -5.63 14.24 7.28
C GLU A 39 -7.04 14.07 7.88
N ASP A 40 -7.92 13.28 7.29
CA ASP A 40 -9.35 13.21 7.60
C ASP A 40 -9.67 12.75 9.01
N ALA A 41 -8.86 11.86 9.60
CA ALA A 41 -9.09 11.38 10.96
C ALA A 41 -8.67 12.39 12.04
N VAL A 42 -8.20 13.58 11.66
CA VAL A 42 -7.74 14.63 12.60
C VAL A 42 -8.41 15.97 12.29
N ALA A 43 -9.19 16.47 13.25
CA ALA A 43 -9.83 17.78 13.13
C ALA A 43 -8.80 18.91 12.90
N PRO A 44 -9.13 19.96 12.12
CA PRO A 44 -8.21 21.06 11.82
C PRO A 44 -7.55 21.66 13.05
N SER A 45 -8.29 21.86 14.12
CA SER A 45 -7.78 22.42 15.40
C SER A 45 -6.76 21.52 16.12
N GLN A 46 -6.69 20.24 15.77
CA GLN A 46 -5.81 19.25 16.41
C GLN A 46 -4.57 18.90 15.57
N LYS A 47 -4.46 19.35 14.33
CA LYS A 47 -3.40 18.93 13.40
C LYS A 47 -1.98 19.20 13.95
N ARG A 48 -1.75 20.36 14.53
CA ARG A 48 -0.43 20.70 15.16
C ARG A 48 -0.08 19.76 16.32
N ASP A 49 -1.03 19.46 17.18
CA ASP A 49 -0.79 18.57 18.32
C ASP A 49 -0.66 17.11 17.85
N ALA A 50 -1.39 16.71 16.81
CA ALA A 50 -1.25 15.40 16.21
C ALA A 50 0.15 15.16 15.65
N ARG A 51 0.79 16.16 14.99
CA ARG A 51 2.20 16.06 14.54
C ARG A 51 3.13 15.69 15.70
N LYS A 52 3.02 16.42 16.83
CA LYS A 52 3.86 16.17 18.01
C LYS A 52 3.67 14.76 18.58
N LYS A 53 2.40 14.31 18.67
CA LYS A 53 2.06 12.94 19.12
C LYS A 53 2.60 11.88 18.19
N ILE A 54 2.49 12.08 16.87
CA ILE A 54 3.07 11.18 15.86
C ILE A 54 4.60 11.11 16.01
N ILE A 55 5.28 12.24 16.14
CA ILE A 55 6.72 12.29 16.32
C ILE A 55 7.14 11.50 17.57
N GLU A 56 6.45 11.72 18.69
CA GLU A 56 6.72 10.98 19.92
C GLU A 56 6.42 9.49 19.77
N GLY A 57 5.28 9.12 19.18
CA GLY A 57 4.90 7.74 18.93
C GLY A 57 5.87 7.00 18.00
N LEU A 58 6.37 7.65 16.95
CA LEU A 58 7.39 7.08 16.06
C LEU A 58 8.70 6.77 16.80
N LYS A 59 9.10 7.61 17.76
CA LYS A 59 10.36 7.50 18.50
C LYS A 59 10.29 6.51 19.66
N THR A 60 9.15 6.42 20.34
CA THR A 60 9.05 5.75 21.63
C THR A 60 8.34 4.40 21.59
N LEU A 61 7.41 4.18 20.64
CA LEU A 61 6.68 2.93 20.53
C LEU A 61 7.51 1.84 19.84
N ASN A 62 7.29 0.60 20.24
CA ASN A 62 7.91 -0.56 19.59
C ASN A 62 7.12 -0.98 18.34
N TRP A 63 7.55 -0.56 17.18
CA TRP A 63 6.93 -0.89 15.90
C TRP A 63 7.36 -2.24 15.32
N GLY A 64 8.38 -2.88 15.90
CA GLY A 64 8.91 -4.15 15.39
C GLY A 64 9.37 -4.04 13.94
N LYS A 65 8.81 -4.89 13.05
CA LYS A 65 9.12 -4.90 11.61
C LYS A 65 8.09 -4.13 10.76
N LYS A 66 7.14 -3.45 11.37
CA LYS A 66 6.09 -2.71 10.64
C LYS A 66 6.67 -1.56 9.83
N THR A 67 6.11 -1.33 8.67
CA THR A 67 6.33 -0.09 7.93
C THR A 67 5.59 1.05 8.66
N ARG A 68 6.33 2.09 9.01
CA ARG A 68 5.83 3.29 9.69
C ARG A 68 5.63 4.38 8.66
N CYS A 69 4.38 4.68 8.38
CA CYS A 69 3.97 5.69 7.42
C CYS A 69 3.28 6.85 8.14
N VAL A 70 3.37 8.04 7.60
CA VAL A 70 2.53 9.19 7.98
C VAL A 70 1.74 9.64 6.78
N ARG A 71 0.41 9.67 6.91
CA ARG A 71 -0.45 10.29 5.91
C ARG A 71 -0.56 11.78 6.19
N ILE A 72 -0.08 12.59 5.26
CA ILE A 72 -0.10 14.05 5.35
C ILE A 72 -1.40 14.61 4.79
N ASN A 73 -1.66 15.87 5.10
CA ASN A 73 -2.78 16.60 4.51
C ASN A 73 -2.59 16.80 3.00
N ASP A 74 -3.68 17.11 2.32
CA ASP A 74 -3.70 17.49 0.90
C ASP A 74 -2.75 18.67 0.64
N LEU A 75 -1.97 18.55 -0.45
CA LEU A 75 -0.97 19.55 -0.86
C LEU A 75 -1.56 20.93 -1.20
N THR A 76 -2.86 21.03 -1.40
CA THR A 76 -3.56 22.30 -1.60
C THR A 76 -3.86 23.05 -0.31
N THR A 77 -3.64 22.41 0.85
CA THR A 77 -3.86 22.99 2.17
C THR A 77 -2.61 23.65 2.74
N GLU A 78 -2.78 24.53 3.70
CA GLU A 78 -1.70 25.16 4.44
C GLU A 78 -0.94 24.19 5.38
N TYR A 79 -1.41 22.95 5.54
CA TYR A 79 -0.84 22.00 6.50
C TYR A 79 0.25 21.10 5.90
N ALA A 80 0.15 20.74 4.63
CA ALA A 80 0.92 19.65 4.04
C ALA A 80 2.45 19.83 4.13
N PHE A 81 2.96 21.02 3.85
CA PHE A 81 4.41 21.29 3.91
C PHE A 81 4.93 21.23 5.35
N GLU A 82 4.16 21.74 6.31
CA GLU A 82 4.50 21.65 7.75
C GLU A 82 4.46 20.20 8.23
N ASP A 83 3.50 19.37 7.75
CA ASP A 83 3.43 17.96 8.08
C ASP A 83 4.72 17.24 7.68
N ILE A 84 5.21 17.48 6.46
CA ILE A 84 6.47 16.89 5.98
C ILE A 84 7.66 17.40 6.81
N ILE A 85 7.79 18.71 6.97
CA ILE A 85 8.95 19.31 7.64
C ILE A 85 9.01 18.88 9.10
N GLU A 86 7.95 19.10 9.88
CA GLU A 86 7.96 18.84 11.31
C GLU A 86 8.14 17.34 11.62
N VAL A 87 7.43 16.45 10.91
CA VAL A 87 7.53 15.01 11.15
C VAL A 87 8.91 14.48 10.78
N VAL A 88 9.48 14.94 9.66
CA VAL A 88 10.81 14.47 9.22
C VAL A 88 11.91 15.05 10.12
N GLU A 89 11.83 16.31 10.52
CA GLU A 89 12.79 16.90 11.46
C GLU A 89 12.71 16.25 12.84
N GLY A 90 11.50 15.91 13.30
CA GLY A 90 11.29 15.32 14.62
C GLY A 90 11.55 13.82 14.71
N ALA A 91 11.29 13.05 13.63
CA ALA A 91 11.33 11.59 13.67
C ALA A 91 11.77 10.92 12.35
N GLY A 92 12.48 11.59 11.46
CA GLY A 92 12.85 11.07 10.14
C GLY A 92 13.63 9.75 10.17
N GLU A 93 14.48 9.52 11.17
CA GLU A 93 15.18 8.24 11.35
C GLU A 93 14.24 7.07 11.70
N HIS A 94 13.06 7.37 12.23
CA HIS A 94 12.03 6.40 12.63
C HIS A 94 10.90 6.27 11.62
N LEU A 95 10.89 7.08 10.55
CA LEU A 95 9.86 7.11 9.51
C LEU A 95 10.29 6.31 8.29
N ASP A 96 9.41 5.47 7.76
CA ASP A 96 9.68 4.66 6.58
C ASP A 96 9.13 5.29 5.30
N THR A 97 7.89 5.77 5.33
CA THR A 97 7.22 6.38 4.17
C THR A 97 6.35 7.56 4.57
N ILE A 98 6.11 8.46 3.61
CA ILE A 98 5.05 9.48 3.67
C ILE A 98 4.00 9.13 2.62
N MET A 99 2.73 9.15 3.02
CA MET A 99 1.58 8.98 2.13
C MET A 99 0.96 10.34 1.83
N MET A 100 0.93 10.69 0.55
CA MET A 100 0.29 11.90 0.04
C MET A 100 -1.14 11.60 -0.35
N THR A 101 -2.07 12.47 0.02
CA THR A 101 -3.49 12.38 -0.34
C THR A 101 -3.79 13.18 -1.61
N LYS A 102 -4.88 12.85 -2.29
CA LYS A 102 -5.43 13.61 -3.43
C LYS A 102 -4.38 13.94 -4.51
N VAL A 103 -3.49 12.98 -4.80
CA VAL A 103 -2.46 13.17 -5.82
C VAL A 103 -3.11 13.17 -7.21
N MET A 104 -3.01 14.28 -7.90
CA MET A 104 -3.61 14.48 -9.23
C MET A 104 -2.60 14.45 -10.36
N THR A 105 -1.35 14.85 -10.09
CA THR A 105 -0.32 14.99 -11.12
C THR A 105 1.05 14.48 -10.65
N PRO A 106 1.99 14.19 -11.57
CA PRO A 106 3.37 13.92 -11.21
C PRO A 106 4.06 15.06 -10.44
N ALA A 107 3.62 16.31 -10.63
CA ALA A 107 4.20 17.48 -9.95
C ALA A 107 3.98 17.41 -8.44
N ASP A 108 2.85 16.87 -7.98
CA ASP A 108 2.53 16.69 -6.58
C ASP A 108 3.56 15.76 -5.92
N VAL A 109 3.88 14.64 -6.58
CA VAL A 109 4.88 13.69 -6.10
C VAL A 109 6.28 14.29 -6.11
N LEU A 110 6.61 15.05 -7.16
CA LEU A 110 7.92 15.70 -7.30
C LEU A 110 8.15 16.80 -6.27
N PHE A 111 7.09 17.51 -5.85
CA PHE A 111 7.17 18.47 -4.75
C PHE A 111 7.63 17.78 -3.46
N ALA A 112 6.96 16.72 -3.05
CA ALA A 112 7.32 15.97 -1.85
C ALA A 112 8.72 15.32 -1.96
N ASP A 113 9.07 14.76 -3.13
CA ASP A 113 10.40 14.20 -3.37
C ASP A 113 11.52 15.24 -3.18
N LYS A 114 11.35 16.44 -3.73
CA LYS A 114 12.35 17.52 -3.59
C LYS A 114 12.48 18.00 -2.16
N LEU A 115 11.36 18.17 -1.45
CA LEU A 115 11.36 18.60 -0.05
C LEU A 115 12.03 17.56 0.85
N LEU A 116 11.67 16.28 0.68
CA LEU A 116 12.31 15.18 1.42
C LEU A 116 13.81 15.09 1.13
N HIS A 117 14.23 15.26 -0.11
CA HIS A 117 15.66 15.26 -0.45
C HIS A 117 16.44 16.36 0.28
N GLN A 118 15.86 17.57 0.42
CA GLN A 118 16.49 18.67 1.16
C GLN A 118 16.57 18.36 2.66
N LEU A 119 15.48 17.83 3.25
CA LEU A 119 15.43 17.46 4.66
C LEU A 119 16.40 16.31 4.99
N GLU A 120 16.44 15.28 4.17
CA GLU A 120 17.37 14.15 4.32
C GLU A 120 18.84 14.61 4.31
N LYS A 121 19.19 15.55 3.42
CA LYS A 121 20.52 16.16 3.39
C LYS A 121 20.81 16.99 4.64
N LYS A 122 19.86 17.86 5.02
CA LYS A 122 19.99 18.72 6.21
C LYS A 122 20.21 17.89 7.47
N LEU A 123 19.46 16.79 7.61
CA LEU A 123 19.46 15.93 8.79
C LEU A 123 20.46 14.76 8.69
N GLN A 124 21.16 14.62 7.57
CA GLN A 124 22.12 13.54 7.29
C GLN A 124 21.52 12.14 7.50
N LEU A 125 20.26 11.95 7.11
CA LEU A 125 19.56 10.67 7.25
C LEU A 125 20.28 9.58 6.46
N LYS A 126 20.50 8.42 7.09
CA LYS A 126 21.21 7.28 6.48
C LYS A 126 20.38 6.55 5.44
N ARG A 127 19.08 6.67 5.49
CA ARG A 127 18.15 6.02 4.56
C ARG A 127 17.14 7.02 3.99
N ARG A 128 16.75 6.76 2.76
CA ARG A 128 15.73 7.56 2.07
C ARG A 128 14.35 7.21 2.62
N ILE A 129 13.54 8.24 2.90
CA ILE A 129 12.13 8.10 3.22
C ILE A 129 11.37 7.85 1.92
N GLY A 130 10.58 6.78 1.84
CA GLY A 130 9.76 6.46 0.67
C GLY A 130 8.53 7.35 0.54
N LEU A 131 7.89 7.34 -0.65
CA LEU A 131 6.61 7.97 -0.91
C LEU A 131 5.56 6.93 -1.25
N GLU A 132 4.34 7.16 -0.79
CA GLU A 132 3.13 6.48 -1.20
C GLU A 132 2.14 7.54 -1.69
N ALA A 133 1.35 7.26 -2.71
CA ALA A 133 0.40 8.22 -3.26
C ALA A 133 -1.01 7.63 -3.29
N LEU A 134 -1.96 8.36 -2.73
CA LEU A 134 -3.37 8.02 -2.74
C LEU A 134 -4.00 8.59 -4.02
N ILE A 135 -4.53 7.69 -4.84
CA ILE A 135 -5.24 8.02 -6.08
C ILE A 135 -6.74 7.95 -5.78
N GLU A 136 -7.32 9.10 -5.54
CA GLU A 136 -8.69 9.26 -5.05
C GLU A 136 -9.46 10.40 -5.71
N GLU A 137 -8.85 10.98 -6.76
CA GLU A 137 -9.47 11.94 -7.66
C GLU A 137 -9.47 11.41 -9.09
N VAL A 138 -10.49 11.78 -9.87
CA VAL A 138 -10.61 11.37 -11.28
C VAL A 138 -9.40 11.81 -12.08
N GLU A 139 -8.92 13.02 -11.88
CA GLU A 139 -7.72 13.55 -12.53
C GLU A 139 -6.48 12.73 -12.19
N GLY A 140 -6.31 12.33 -10.92
CA GLY A 140 -5.23 11.44 -10.48
C GLY A 140 -5.28 10.08 -11.18
N MET A 141 -6.48 9.52 -11.36
CA MET A 141 -6.66 8.28 -12.11
C MET A 141 -6.38 8.42 -13.60
N GLN A 142 -6.70 9.56 -14.22
CA GLN A 142 -6.33 9.84 -15.60
C GLN A 142 -4.81 9.92 -15.77
N ASN A 143 -4.10 10.48 -14.80
CA ASN A 143 -2.66 10.68 -14.82
C ASN A 143 -1.86 9.52 -14.16
N VAL A 144 -2.51 8.42 -13.77
CA VAL A 144 -1.93 7.38 -12.91
C VAL A 144 -0.64 6.77 -13.45
N ASP A 145 -0.50 6.61 -14.77
CA ASP A 145 0.74 6.09 -15.39
C ASP A 145 1.92 7.04 -15.23
N ALA A 146 1.67 8.34 -15.38
CA ALA A 146 2.69 9.36 -15.22
C ALA A 146 3.07 9.55 -13.74
N ILE A 147 2.08 9.53 -12.85
CA ILE A 147 2.28 9.56 -11.40
C ILE A 147 3.14 8.36 -10.95
N ALA A 148 2.79 7.14 -11.36
CA ALA A 148 3.50 5.93 -10.98
C ALA A 148 5.00 5.96 -11.36
N LYS A 149 5.37 6.67 -12.42
CA LYS A 149 6.74 6.78 -12.94
C LYS A 149 7.46 8.07 -12.53
N SER A 150 6.84 8.95 -11.75
CA SER A 150 7.32 10.31 -11.49
C SER A 150 8.67 10.36 -10.76
N THR A 151 8.92 9.45 -9.83
CA THR A 151 10.18 9.38 -9.08
C THR A 151 10.53 7.96 -8.63
N PRO A 152 11.82 7.60 -8.53
CA PRO A 152 12.23 6.34 -7.94
C PRO A 152 11.95 6.25 -6.43
N ARG A 153 11.55 7.35 -5.77
CA ARG A 153 11.15 7.38 -4.35
C ARG A 153 9.75 6.80 -4.12
N LEU A 154 8.87 6.88 -5.12
CA LEU A 154 7.51 6.37 -5.02
C LEU A 154 7.52 4.84 -4.96
N GLU A 155 6.96 4.27 -3.89
CA GLU A 155 6.97 2.83 -3.62
C GLU A 155 5.60 2.19 -3.83
N CYS A 156 4.51 2.96 -3.71
CA CYS A 156 3.15 2.43 -3.66
C CYS A 156 2.14 3.46 -4.19
N LEU A 157 1.11 2.96 -4.90
CA LEU A 157 -0.15 3.69 -5.10
C LEU A 157 -1.26 2.98 -4.33
N VAL A 158 -2.12 3.77 -3.71
CA VAL A 158 -3.31 3.29 -2.99
C VAL A 158 -4.56 3.81 -3.69
N PHE A 159 -5.57 2.98 -3.87
CA PHE A 159 -6.85 3.39 -4.45
C PHE A 159 -7.79 3.92 -3.37
N GLY A 160 -8.05 5.21 -3.32
CA GLY A 160 -8.93 5.86 -2.35
C GLY A 160 -10.39 5.91 -2.81
N MET A 161 -11.10 4.79 -2.76
CA MET A 161 -12.46 4.66 -3.34
C MET A 161 -13.51 5.57 -2.70
N GLY A 162 -13.29 6.10 -1.49
CA GLY A 162 -14.21 7.02 -0.83
C GLY A 162 -14.29 8.35 -1.58
N ASP A 163 -13.20 9.10 -1.59
CA ASP A 163 -13.12 10.37 -2.29
C ASP A 163 -13.26 10.20 -3.81
N PHE A 164 -12.76 9.09 -4.37
CA PHE A 164 -12.95 8.77 -5.78
C PHE A 164 -14.44 8.63 -6.15
N SER A 165 -15.28 8.10 -5.25
CA SER A 165 -16.73 8.05 -5.45
C SER A 165 -17.33 9.45 -5.56
N ALA A 166 -16.89 10.36 -4.70
CA ALA A 166 -17.35 11.75 -4.71
C ALA A 166 -16.87 12.47 -5.98
N SER A 167 -15.59 12.31 -6.34
CA SER A 167 -15.00 12.89 -7.55
C SER A 167 -15.67 12.40 -8.85
N MET A 168 -16.06 11.11 -8.88
CA MET A 168 -16.79 10.49 -10.00
C MET A 168 -18.29 10.80 -10.00
N GLY A 169 -18.86 11.30 -8.90
CA GLY A 169 -20.32 11.42 -8.73
C GLY A 169 -21.04 10.07 -8.64
N VAL A 170 -20.37 9.03 -8.14
CA VAL A 170 -20.97 7.69 -7.99
C VAL A 170 -21.91 7.69 -6.80
N THR A 171 -23.12 7.18 -6.97
CA THR A 171 -24.10 7.05 -5.88
C THR A 171 -23.82 5.75 -5.10
N ASN A 172 -23.15 5.88 -3.96
CA ASN A 172 -22.90 4.79 -3.04
C ASN A 172 -23.54 5.09 -1.68
N LYS A 173 -24.04 4.04 -1.00
CA LYS A 173 -24.53 4.18 0.36
C LYS A 173 -23.40 4.22 1.39
N ASN A 174 -22.33 3.46 1.14
CA ASN A 174 -21.16 3.35 2.02
C ASN A 174 -19.88 3.26 1.21
N VAL A 175 -18.78 3.74 1.77
CA VAL A 175 -17.45 3.62 1.16
C VAL A 175 -17.10 2.14 0.94
N GLY A 176 -16.80 1.79 -0.32
CA GLY A 176 -16.47 0.44 -0.74
C GLY A 176 -17.68 -0.44 -1.07
N SER A 177 -18.92 0.04 -0.88
CA SER A 177 -20.10 -0.73 -1.29
C SER A 177 -20.34 -0.62 -2.80
N SER A 178 -20.93 -1.67 -3.38
CA SER A 178 -21.34 -1.73 -4.79
C SER A 178 -22.83 -1.98 -4.92
N ASP A 179 -23.63 -1.46 -4.00
CA ASP A 179 -25.08 -1.69 -3.90
C ASP A 179 -25.80 -1.49 -5.24
N GLY A 180 -26.41 -2.57 -5.74
CA GLY A 180 -27.22 -2.54 -6.95
C GLY A 180 -26.45 -2.51 -8.28
N TYR A 181 -25.12 -2.44 -8.28
CA TYR A 181 -24.33 -2.56 -9.50
C TYR A 181 -24.05 -4.04 -9.83
N PRO A 182 -24.36 -4.52 -11.05
CA PRO A 182 -24.09 -5.90 -11.41
C PRO A 182 -22.58 -6.14 -11.61
N GLY A 183 -21.89 -6.55 -10.57
CA GLY A 183 -20.44 -6.78 -10.58
C GLY A 183 -19.67 -5.88 -9.61
N ASP A 184 -18.42 -5.63 -9.91
CA ASP A 184 -17.55 -4.75 -9.14
C ASP A 184 -17.45 -3.37 -9.80
N VAL A 185 -18.07 -2.36 -9.20
CA VAL A 185 -18.06 -0.97 -9.71
C VAL A 185 -16.63 -0.41 -9.77
N TRP A 186 -15.72 -0.91 -8.95
CA TRP A 186 -14.33 -0.46 -8.85
C TRP A 186 -13.36 -1.25 -9.72
N HIS A 187 -13.84 -2.28 -10.43
CA HIS A 187 -13.00 -3.15 -11.24
C HIS A 187 -12.08 -2.39 -12.18
N TYR A 188 -12.63 -1.47 -12.97
CA TYR A 188 -11.84 -0.68 -13.92
C TYR A 188 -10.78 0.18 -13.24
N ALA A 189 -11.15 0.90 -12.18
CA ALA A 189 -10.22 1.79 -11.46
C ALA A 189 -9.09 0.98 -10.80
N ARG A 190 -9.41 -0.12 -10.12
CA ARG A 190 -8.43 -1.04 -9.54
C ARG A 190 -7.49 -1.62 -10.59
N PHE A 191 -8.04 -2.11 -11.69
CA PHE A 191 -7.26 -2.70 -12.78
C PHE A 191 -6.31 -1.68 -13.40
N ARG A 192 -6.79 -0.46 -13.63
CA ARG A 192 -6.01 0.64 -14.17
C ARG A 192 -4.84 1.02 -13.26
N LEU A 193 -5.09 1.15 -11.97
CA LEU A 193 -4.06 1.42 -10.96
C LEU A 193 -3.02 0.29 -10.89
N VAL A 194 -3.47 -0.97 -10.88
CA VAL A 194 -2.57 -2.13 -10.87
C VAL A 194 -1.66 -2.15 -12.09
N MET A 195 -2.20 -1.89 -13.29
CA MET A 195 -1.38 -1.82 -14.51
C MET A 195 -0.30 -0.74 -14.42
N ALA A 196 -0.65 0.47 -13.96
CA ALA A 196 0.30 1.56 -13.79
C ALA A 196 1.42 1.20 -12.80
N CYS A 197 1.04 0.64 -11.64
CA CYS A 197 1.99 0.18 -10.62
C CYS A 197 2.94 -0.89 -11.17
N ARG A 198 2.42 -1.91 -11.85
CA ARG A 198 3.25 -2.99 -12.40
C ARG A 198 4.21 -2.49 -13.50
N ALA A 199 3.75 -1.56 -14.34
CA ALA A 199 4.59 -0.92 -15.35
C ALA A 199 5.72 -0.05 -14.75
N ALA A 200 5.51 0.50 -13.56
CA ALA A 200 6.49 1.30 -12.83
C ALA A 200 7.33 0.49 -11.81
N GLY A 201 7.00 -0.78 -11.56
CA GLY A 201 7.66 -1.63 -10.57
C GLY A 201 7.42 -1.20 -9.12
N ILE A 202 6.21 -0.71 -8.82
CA ILE A 202 5.75 -0.32 -7.48
C ILE A 202 4.53 -1.14 -7.06
N ASP A 203 4.14 -1.03 -5.78
CA ASP A 203 3.06 -1.83 -5.21
C ASP A 203 1.69 -1.17 -5.38
N PRO A 204 0.67 -1.89 -5.88
CA PRO A 204 -0.73 -1.46 -5.82
C PRO A 204 -1.40 -1.93 -4.54
N VAL A 205 -2.04 -1.02 -3.80
CA VAL A 205 -2.81 -1.32 -2.59
C VAL A 205 -4.25 -0.85 -2.78
N ASP A 206 -5.20 -1.63 -2.30
CA ASP A 206 -6.62 -1.28 -2.32
C ASP A 206 -7.02 -0.46 -1.09
N GLY A 207 -8.05 0.36 -1.23
CA GLY A 207 -8.48 1.31 -0.23
C GLY A 207 -9.37 0.76 0.88
N PRO A 208 -10.03 1.64 1.65
CA PRO A 208 -10.83 1.26 2.80
C PRO A 208 -12.14 0.56 2.42
N PHE A 209 -12.70 -0.15 3.41
CA PHE A 209 -14.05 -0.68 3.40
C PHE A 209 -14.74 -0.28 4.71
N ALA A 210 -15.80 0.54 4.62
CA ALA A 210 -16.34 1.22 5.78
C ALA A 210 -17.12 0.31 6.74
N ASP A 211 -17.78 -0.73 6.20
CA ASP A 211 -18.57 -1.66 7.03
C ASP A 211 -17.67 -2.71 7.72
N PHE A 212 -16.90 -2.25 8.72
CA PHE A 212 -16.00 -3.12 9.49
C PHE A 212 -16.73 -4.19 10.33
N ARG A 213 -18.06 -4.14 10.43
CA ARG A 213 -18.87 -5.15 11.12
C ARG A 213 -19.24 -6.33 10.21
N ASN A 214 -18.90 -6.26 8.93
CA ASN A 214 -19.16 -7.29 7.94
C ASN A 214 -17.84 -7.89 7.42
N PRO A 215 -17.23 -8.84 8.15
CA PRO A 215 -15.95 -9.43 7.76
C PRO A 215 -16.02 -10.23 6.45
N ASP A 216 -17.18 -10.80 6.13
CA ASP A 216 -17.33 -11.59 4.90
C ASP A 216 -17.33 -10.69 3.67
N ALA A 217 -18.05 -9.56 3.70
CA ALA A 217 -17.99 -8.58 2.62
C ALA A 217 -16.59 -7.96 2.49
N TYR A 218 -15.90 -7.70 3.60
CA TYR A 218 -14.51 -7.24 3.55
C TYR A 218 -13.58 -8.28 2.92
N ARG A 219 -13.76 -9.56 3.24
CA ARG A 219 -13.01 -10.69 2.63
C ARG A 219 -13.26 -10.76 1.12
N GLU A 220 -14.50 -10.60 0.71
CA GLU A 220 -14.85 -10.59 -0.72
C GLU A 220 -14.15 -9.45 -1.46
N GLU A 221 -14.14 -8.24 -0.90
CA GLU A 221 -13.42 -7.10 -1.46
C GLU A 221 -11.89 -7.34 -1.51
N CYS A 222 -11.30 -7.93 -0.45
CA CYS A 222 -9.90 -8.34 -0.48
C CYS A 222 -9.61 -9.31 -1.62
N ASN A 223 -10.46 -10.33 -1.81
CA ASN A 223 -10.31 -11.33 -2.88
C ASN A 223 -10.43 -10.70 -4.27
N ARG A 224 -11.40 -9.81 -4.50
CA ARG A 224 -11.56 -9.08 -5.77
C ARG A 224 -10.30 -8.29 -6.13
N SER A 225 -9.79 -7.50 -5.21
CA SER A 225 -8.60 -6.68 -5.46
C SER A 225 -7.31 -7.51 -5.54
N MET A 226 -7.19 -8.59 -4.76
CA MET A 226 -6.05 -9.51 -4.83
C MET A 226 -5.99 -10.22 -6.20
N ILE A 227 -7.12 -10.69 -6.73
CA ILE A 227 -7.20 -11.32 -8.07
C ILE A 227 -6.75 -10.35 -9.16
N LEU A 228 -7.07 -9.08 -9.04
CA LEU A 228 -6.62 -8.04 -9.98
C LEU A 228 -5.11 -7.73 -9.85
N GLY A 229 -4.47 -8.13 -8.75
CA GLY A 229 -3.03 -7.97 -8.54
C GLY A 229 -2.64 -6.97 -7.46
N CYS A 230 -3.58 -6.46 -6.66
CA CYS A 230 -3.25 -5.70 -5.44
C CYS A 230 -2.47 -6.57 -4.45
N VAL A 231 -1.55 -5.94 -3.71
CA VAL A 231 -0.71 -6.64 -2.72
C VAL A 231 -1.24 -6.53 -1.30
N GLY A 232 -2.25 -5.70 -1.08
CA GLY A 232 -2.85 -5.45 0.22
C GLY A 232 -4.03 -4.50 0.16
N LYS A 233 -4.59 -4.19 1.32
CA LYS A 233 -5.76 -3.33 1.50
C LYS A 233 -5.69 -2.53 2.79
N TRP A 234 -6.36 -1.38 2.84
CA TRP A 234 -6.53 -0.64 4.08
C TRP A 234 -7.42 -1.40 5.07
N ALA A 235 -7.04 -1.33 6.33
CA ALA A 235 -7.87 -1.64 7.47
C ALA A 235 -8.13 -0.34 8.25
N ILE A 236 -9.40 -0.04 8.52
CA ILE A 236 -9.83 1.10 9.32
C ILE A 236 -10.22 0.67 10.75
N HIS A 237 -10.25 -0.64 11.00
CA HIS A 237 -10.56 -1.22 12.29
C HIS A 237 -9.73 -2.49 12.53
N PRO A 238 -9.31 -2.80 13.77
CA PRO A 238 -8.52 -3.99 14.08
C PRO A 238 -9.14 -5.32 13.63
N SER A 239 -10.48 -5.44 13.59
CA SER A 239 -11.18 -6.65 13.12
C SER A 239 -10.92 -7.01 11.65
N GLN A 240 -10.44 -6.06 10.84
CA GLN A 240 -10.12 -6.27 9.44
C GLN A 240 -8.72 -6.84 9.22
N ILE A 241 -7.84 -6.77 10.23
CA ILE A 241 -6.42 -7.11 10.08
C ILE A 241 -6.22 -8.58 9.70
N ASP A 242 -6.77 -9.50 10.49
CA ASP A 242 -6.56 -10.95 10.24
C ASP A 242 -7.19 -11.38 8.91
N VAL A 243 -8.33 -10.80 8.52
CA VAL A 243 -9.01 -11.07 7.23
C VAL A 243 -8.11 -10.67 6.05
N ALA A 244 -7.52 -9.48 6.09
CA ALA A 244 -6.64 -9.03 5.02
C ALA A 244 -5.31 -9.79 5.00
N LEU A 245 -4.70 -10.06 6.16
CA LEU A 245 -3.51 -10.91 6.25
C LEU A 245 -3.72 -12.27 5.60
N GLU A 246 -4.86 -12.92 5.87
CA GLU A 246 -5.22 -14.20 5.28
C GLU A 246 -5.39 -14.09 3.76
N ALA A 247 -6.16 -13.09 3.29
CA ALA A 247 -6.47 -12.93 1.88
C ALA A 247 -5.22 -12.64 1.00
N TYR A 248 -4.29 -11.82 1.48
CA TYR A 248 -3.12 -11.41 0.70
C TYR A 248 -1.87 -12.27 0.94
N SER A 249 -1.90 -13.23 1.86
CA SER A 249 -0.82 -14.19 2.06
C SER A 249 -0.95 -15.38 1.12
N PRO A 250 0.15 -15.84 0.52
CA PRO A 250 0.13 -17.11 -0.21
C PRO A 250 -0.10 -18.28 0.76
N LYS A 251 -0.87 -19.28 0.33
CA LYS A 251 -1.14 -20.45 1.15
C LYS A 251 0.07 -21.39 1.18
N PRO A 252 0.32 -22.11 2.29
CA PRO A 252 1.45 -23.04 2.39
C PRO A 252 1.48 -24.10 1.26
N GLU A 253 0.31 -24.62 0.87
CA GLU A 253 0.17 -25.56 -0.24
C GLU A 253 0.55 -24.96 -1.60
N ASP A 254 0.22 -23.69 -1.83
CA ASP A 254 0.58 -22.98 -3.07
C ASP A 254 2.08 -22.70 -3.11
N ILE A 255 2.70 -22.38 -1.98
CA ILE A 255 4.15 -22.18 -1.86
C ILE A 255 4.88 -23.49 -2.15
N ALA A 256 4.46 -24.60 -1.54
CA ALA A 256 5.07 -25.91 -1.73
C ALA A 256 4.96 -26.37 -3.20
N ARG A 257 3.78 -26.19 -3.81
CA ARG A 257 3.55 -26.46 -5.23
C ARG A 257 4.42 -25.59 -6.13
N ALA A 258 4.47 -24.29 -5.89
CA ALA A 258 5.27 -23.36 -6.69
C ALA A 258 6.76 -23.70 -6.63
N ARG A 259 7.31 -24.03 -5.46
CA ARG A 259 8.71 -24.44 -5.31
C ARG A 259 9.01 -25.79 -6.02
N LYS A 260 8.07 -26.77 -5.96
CA LYS A 260 8.17 -28.02 -6.71
C LYS A 260 8.27 -27.79 -8.21
N LEU A 261 7.35 -26.98 -8.76
CA LEU A 261 7.29 -26.67 -10.18
C LEU A 261 8.52 -25.89 -10.66
N GLU A 262 8.96 -24.89 -9.87
CA GLU A 262 10.17 -24.11 -10.17
C GLU A 262 11.42 -24.99 -10.25
N LYS A 263 11.59 -25.91 -9.27
CA LYS A 263 12.70 -26.85 -9.24
C LYS A 263 12.69 -27.79 -10.44
N ALA A 264 11.54 -28.40 -10.74
CA ALA A 264 11.38 -29.33 -11.85
C ALA A 264 11.67 -28.65 -13.21
N TYR A 265 11.22 -27.39 -13.37
CA TYR A 265 11.49 -26.62 -14.57
C TYR A 265 12.98 -26.29 -14.72
N ALA A 266 13.64 -25.85 -13.65
CA ALA A 266 15.06 -25.54 -13.67
C ALA A 266 15.93 -26.77 -14.05
N GLU A 267 15.57 -27.96 -13.55
CA GLU A 267 16.25 -29.23 -13.92
C GLU A 267 16.04 -29.59 -15.41
N ALA A 268 14.88 -29.27 -15.95
CA ALA A 268 14.57 -29.51 -17.37
C ALA A 268 15.23 -28.49 -18.30
N GLU A 269 15.23 -27.21 -17.90
CA GLU A 269 15.91 -26.14 -18.64
C GLU A 269 17.42 -26.41 -18.75
N ALA A 270 18.04 -26.91 -17.69
CA ALA A 270 19.44 -27.35 -17.70
C ALA A 270 19.73 -28.51 -18.71
N LYS A 271 18.69 -29.25 -19.11
CA LYS A 271 18.74 -30.30 -20.13
C LYS A 271 18.28 -29.83 -21.52
N GLY A 272 18.07 -28.52 -21.70
CA GLY A 272 17.64 -27.90 -22.95
C GLY A 272 16.15 -28.02 -23.28
N LEU A 273 15.30 -28.34 -22.30
CA LEU A 273 13.85 -28.43 -22.50
C LEU A 273 13.18 -27.09 -22.15
N GLY A 274 12.37 -26.52 -23.07
CA GLY A 274 11.66 -25.26 -22.87
C GLY A 274 10.30 -25.40 -22.18
N ALA A 275 9.75 -26.61 -22.11
CA ALA A 275 8.50 -26.92 -21.42
C ALA A 275 8.50 -28.37 -20.92
N ILE A 276 7.80 -28.62 -19.81
CA ILE A 276 7.66 -29.95 -19.18
C ILE A 276 6.23 -30.19 -18.75
N ASN A 277 5.88 -31.46 -18.51
CA ASN A 277 4.65 -31.84 -17.85
C ASN A 277 4.97 -32.27 -16.42
N VAL A 278 4.31 -31.63 -15.44
CA VAL A 278 4.41 -32.00 -14.02
C VAL A 278 2.99 -32.22 -13.48
N ASP A 279 2.71 -33.45 -13.05
CA ASP A 279 1.40 -33.84 -12.51
C ASP A 279 0.22 -33.51 -13.48
N GLY A 280 0.43 -33.67 -14.80
CA GLY A 280 -0.58 -33.36 -15.80
C GLY A 280 -0.68 -31.88 -16.22
N VAL A 281 0.15 -31.01 -15.64
CA VAL A 281 0.18 -29.57 -15.94
C VAL A 281 1.40 -29.24 -16.78
N MET A 282 1.19 -28.53 -17.90
CA MET A 282 2.31 -27.98 -18.71
C MET A 282 2.93 -26.81 -17.95
N VAL A 283 4.25 -26.81 -17.82
CA VAL A 283 5.04 -25.79 -17.15
C VAL A 283 6.13 -25.30 -18.09
N ASP A 284 6.16 -24.01 -18.31
CA ASP A 284 7.14 -23.28 -19.14
C ASP A 284 7.66 -22.04 -18.38
N VAL A 285 8.47 -21.23 -19.04
CA VAL A 285 9.02 -19.99 -18.45
C VAL A 285 7.93 -19.00 -18.03
N ALA A 286 6.80 -18.93 -18.77
CA ALA A 286 5.69 -18.05 -18.41
C ALA A 286 4.98 -18.52 -17.14
N SER A 287 4.78 -19.83 -17.01
CA SER A 287 4.22 -20.47 -15.81
C SER A 287 5.08 -20.17 -14.57
N ILE A 288 6.41 -20.30 -14.69
CA ILE A 288 7.34 -20.00 -13.58
C ILE A 288 7.31 -18.51 -13.23
N ARG A 289 7.26 -17.63 -14.22
CA ARG A 289 7.15 -16.18 -13.98
C ARG A 289 5.87 -15.83 -13.21
N ILE A 290 4.75 -16.45 -13.53
CA ILE A 290 3.48 -16.29 -12.80
C ILE A 290 3.67 -16.73 -11.35
N LEU A 291 4.16 -17.96 -11.11
CA LEU A 291 4.36 -18.51 -9.76
C LEU A 291 5.31 -17.62 -8.92
N ARG A 292 6.39 -17.14 -9.50
CA ARG A 292 7.30 -16.21 -8.81
C ARG A 292 6.60 -14.92 -8.41
N ASN A 293 5.89 -14.28 -9.35
CA ASN A 293 5.27 -12.99 -9.10
C ASN A 293 4.07 -13.05 -8.15
N THR A 294 3.32 -14.17 -8.14
CA THR A 294 2.09 -14.27 -7.37
C THR A 294 2.25 -14.99 -6.03
N VAL A 295 3.23 -15.91 -5.92
CA VAL A 295 3.42 -16.78 -4.76
C VAL A 295 4.80 -16.63 -4.14
N LEU A 296 5.88 -16.99 -4.86
CA LEU A 296 7.20 -17.15 -4.26
C LEU A 296 7.80 -15.84 -3.76
N ASN A 297 7.73 -14.78 -4.57
CA ASN A 297 8.25 -13.47 -4.15
C ASN A 297 7.50 -12.90 -2.93
N LYS A 298 6.22 -13.25 -2.76
CA LYS A 298 5.45 -12.88 -1.57
C LYS A 298 5.86 -13.73 -0.37
N ALA A 299 6.00 -15.05 -0.56
CA ALA A 299 6.46 -15.96 0.48
C ALA A 299 7.82 -15.52 1.04
N ASP A 300 8.77 -15.21 0.16
CA ASP A 300 10.10 -14.73 0.55
C ASP A 300 10.03 -13.39 1.31
N LEU A 301 9.19 -12.46 0.85
CA LEU A 301 9.00 -11.15 1.51
C LEU A 301 8.44 -11.29 2.93
N TYR A 302 7.55 -12.27 3.13
CA TYR A 302 6.87 -12.48 4.42
C TYR A 302 7.59 -13.50 5.31
N GLY A 303 8.69 -14.13 4.84
CA GLY A 303 9.44 -15.13 5.57
C GLY A 303 8.68 -16.46 5.76
N MET A 304 7.93 -16.88 4.74
CA MET A 304 7.08 -18.07 4.74
C MET A 304 7.74 -19.26 4.00
#